data_fb90f7e66599e3b19e87b99a30fcc3f5
#
_entry.id   fb90f7e66599e3b19e87b99a30fcc3f5
#
_cell.length_a   1.000
_cell.length_b   1.000
_cell.length_c   1.000
_cell.angle_alpha   90.00
_cell.angle_beta   90.00
_cell.angle_gamma   90.00
#
_symmetry.space_group_name_H-M   'P 1'
#
loop_
_entity.id
_entity.type
_entity.pdbx_description
1 polymer ?
#
loop_
_entity_poly.entity_id
_entity_poly.type
_entity_poly.pdbx_seq_one_letter_code
_entity_poly.pdbx_strand_id
1 'polypeptide(L)'
;MKVTVIIMFLLASSLTILAYMRDPGYPLEGLKNGGKLFVEILPAMIFAFIAAGMIVKVLPRELLTRWIGDESGLRGIIVASLAGAVTPGGPYIQFPVVVALLKSGAGIGPLGAFISSWALLGVNRLFVWEIPLLGWKLSICRYIASMAFPILIGLLTRFLWLKVP
;
A
#
# COMPACT_ATOMS: atom_id res chain seq x y z
N MET A 1 3.57 13.01 -11.76
CA MET A 1 4.86 13.00 -11.09
C MET A 1 5.47 14.39 -10.89
N LYS A 2 5.62 15.24 -11.94
CA LYS A 2 6.25 16.58 -11.79
C LYS A 2 5.57 17.47 -10.74
N VAL A 3 4.24 17.55 -10.74
CA VAL A 3 3.47 18.38 -9.79
C VAL A 3 3.69 17.92 -8.34
N THR A 4 3.62 16.62 -8.06
CA THR A 4 3.84 16.07 -6.72
C THR A 4 5.25 16.37 -6.20
N VAL A 5 6.25 16.25 -7.06
CA VAL A 5 7.65 16.57 -6.69
C VAL A 5 7.78 18.07 -6.35
N ILE A 6 7.15 18.94 -7.14
CA ILE A 6 7.16 20.39 -6.88
C ILE A 6 6.49 20.70 -5.53
N ILE A 7 5.31 20.12 -5.27
CA ILE A 7 4.61 20.32 -4.00
C ILE A 7 5.47 19.85 -2.82
N MET A 8 6.07 18.66 -2.90
CA MET A 8 6.94 18.15 -1.84
C MET A 8 8.20 18.98 -1.66
N PHE A 9 8.79 19.47 -2.76
CA PHE A 9 9.93 20.38 -2.69
C PHE A 9 9.57 21.70 -2.00
N LEU A 10 8.45 22.33 -2.37
CA LEU A 10 7.98 23.56 -1.72
C LEU A 10 7.68 23.34 -0.24
N LEU A 11 7.04 22.23 0.13
CA LEU A 11 6.77 21.88 1.52
C LEU A 11 8.08 21.68 2.30
N ALA A 12 9.01 20.90 1.78
CA ALA A 12 10.30 20.68 2.43
C ALA A 12 11.08 21.97 2.59
N SER A 13 11.12 22.82 1.54
CA SER A 13 11.81 24.09 1.59
C SER A 13 11.20 25.06 2.61
N SER A 14 9.86 25.18 2.65
CA SER A 14 9.18 26.03 3.62
C SER A 14 9.41 25.56 5.07
N LEU A 15 9.33 24.27 5.32
CA LEU A 15 9.64 23.70 6.64
C LEU A 15 11.10 23.89 7.04
N THR A 16 12.03 23.78 6.09
CA THR A 16 13.46 24.02 6.34
C THR A 16 13.71 25.49 6.73
N ILE A 17 13.07 26.43 6.04
CA ILE A 17 13.17 27.87 6.38
C ILE A 17 12.60 28.15 7.77
N LEU A 18 11.42 27.60 8.08
CA LEU A 18 10.81 27.74 9.41
C LEU A 18 11.67 27.12 10.51
N ALA A 19 12.27 25.96 10.25
CA ALA A 19 13.19 25.32 11.18
C ALA A 19 14.42 26.18 11.44
N TYR A 20 15.03 26.73 10.39
CA TYR A 20 16.19 27.63 10.49
C TYR A 20 15.88 28.91 11.28
N MET A 21 14.67 29.46 11.13
CA MET A 21 14.22 30.62 11.91
C MET A 21 14.08 30.35 13.41
N ARG A 22 13.87 29.07 13.81
CA ARG A 22 13.81 28.65 15.21
C ARG A 22 15.17 28.36 15.78
N ASP A 23 15.97 27.61 15.05
CA ASP A 23 17.33 27.23 15.40
C ASP A 23 18.15 26.91 14.14
N PRO A 24 19.31 27.55 13.94
CA PRO A 24 20.19 27.26 12.79
C PRO A 24 20.66 25.81 12.67
N GLY A 25 20.62 25.02 13.75
CA GLY A 25 20.99 23.61 13.77
C GLY A 25 19.90 22.66 13.25
N TYR A 26 18.62 23.04 13.35
CA TYR A 26 17.47 22.17 13.02
C TYR A 26 17.45 21.68 11.55
N PRO A 27 17.80 22.47 10.55
CA PRO A 27 17.86 21.99 9.16
C PRO A 27 18.82 20.83 8.97
N LEU A 28 19.98 20.89 9.61
CA LEU A 28 20.99 19.82 9.52
C LEU A 28 20.52 18.54 10.22
N GLU A 29 19.87 18.66 11.37
CA GLU A 29 19.26 17.52 12.06
C GLU A 29 18.11 16.91 11.25
N GLY A 30 17.25 17.75 10.67
CA GLY A 30 16.18 17.32 9.79
C GLY A 30 16.69 16.56 8.56
N LEU A 31 17.76 17.06 7.92
CA LEU A 31 18.39 16.41 6.80
C LEU A 31 19.03 15.06 7.19
N LYS A 32 19.70 14.99 8.33
CA LYS A 32 20.26 13.72 8.86
C LYS A 32 19.16 12.69 9.15
N ASN A 33 18.08 13.13 9.80
CA ASN A 33 16.94 12.26 10.10
C ASN A 33 16.25 11.76 8.84
N GLY A 34 16.00 12.63 7.86
CA GLY A 34 15.45 12.27 6.56
C GLY A 34 16.35 11.30 5.79
N GLY A 35 17.67 11.56 5.79
CA GLY A 35 18.67 10.66 5.20
C GLY A 35 18.68 9.28 5.86
N LYS A 36 18.61 9.22 7.18
CA LYS A 36 18.52 7.95 7.92
C LYS A 36 17.27 7.16 7.54
N LEU A 37 16.10 7.79 7.54
CA LEU A 37 14.85 7.16 7.12
C LEU A 37 14.93 6.64 5.67
N PHE A 38 15.53 7.40 4.77
CA PHE A 38 15.72 6.98 3.38
C PHE A 38 16.58 5.72 3.28
N VAL A 39 17.73 5.70 3.98
CA VAL A 39 18.63 4.53 4.00
C VAL A 39 17.97 3.30 4.62
N GLU A 40 17.18 3.47 5.68
CA GLU A 40 16.43 2.38 6.31
C GLU A 40 15.38 1.75 5.38
N ILE A 41 14.72 2.56 4.55
CA ILE A 41 13.66 2.10 3.65
C ILE A 41 14.24 1.55 2.33
N LEU A 42 15.39 2.03 1.91
CA LEU A 42 15.97 1.73 0.60
C LEU A 42 16.11 0.24 0.27
N PRO A 43 16.63 -0.63 1.16
CA PRO A 43 16.73 -2.06 0.88
C PRO A 43 15.35 -2.70 0.61
N ALA A 44 14.35 -2.34 1.42
CA ALA A 44 12.99 -2.86 1.26
C ALA A 44 12.38 -2.43 -0.09
N MET A 45 12.62 -1.19 -0.51
CA MET A 45 12.18 -0.70 -1.83
C MET A 45 12.85 -1.45 -2.98
N ILE A 46 14.17 -1.68 -2.91
CA ILE A 46 14.91 -2.42 -3.94
C ILE A 46 14.32 -3.83 -4.12
N PHE A 47 14.18 -4.56 -3.02
CA PHE A 47 13.60 -5.92 -3.07
C PHE A 47 12.13 -5.91 -3.53
N ALA A 48 11.35 -4.91 -3.17
CA ALA A 48 9.97 -4.77 -3.64
C ALA A 48 9.89 -4.57 -5.16
N PHE A 49 10.74 -3.72 -5.74
CA PHE A 49 10.79 -3.53 -7.20
C PHE A 49 11.28 -4.78 -7.94
N ILE A 50 12.27 -5.48 -7.39
CA ILE A 50 12.73 -6.76 -7.95
C ILE A 50 11.59 -7.79 -7.90
N ALA A 51 10.93 -7.95 -6.75
CA ALA A 51 9.81 -8.86 -6.60
C ALA A 51 8.65 -8.53 -7.55
N ALA A 52 8.28 -7.25 -7.68
CA ALA A 52 7.26 -6.80 -8.62
C ALA A 52 7.63 -7.13 -10.07
N GLY A 53 8.89 -6.96 -10.46
CA GLY A 53 9.39 -7.35 -11.78
C GLY A 53 9.33 -8.86 -12.02
N MET A 54 9.64 -9.67 -11.00
CA MET A 54 9.57 -11.13 -11.08
C MET A 54 8.13 -11.63 -11.12
N ILE A 55 7.19 -11.04 -10.37
CA ILE A 55 5.76 -11.38 -10.42
C ILE A 55 5.25 -11.37 -11.86
N VAL A 56 5.55 -10.32 -12.63
CA VAL A 56 5.12 -10.18 -14.03
C VAL A 56 5.67 -11.30 -14.93
N LYS A 57 6.84 -11.85 -14.60
CA LYS A 57 7.51 -12.88 -15.40
C LYS A 57 7.19 -14.31 -14.97
N VAL A 58 7.04 -14.53 -13.68
CA VAL A 58 6.90 -15.87 -13.08
C VAL A 58 5.45 -16.29 -12.96
N LEU A 59 4.53 -15.36 -12.67
CA LEU A 59 3.11 -15.69 -12.56
C LEU A 59 2.48 -15.87 -13.96
N PRO A 60 1.99 -17.08 -14.30
CA PRO A 60 1.24 -17.30 -15.52
C PRO A 60 -0.02 -16.42 -15.50
N ARG A 61 -0.25 -15.70 -16.59
CA ARG A 61 -1.44 -14.83 -16.73
C ARG A 61 -2.74 -15.61 -16.54
N GLU A 62 -2.79 -16.84 -17.03
CA GLU A 62 -3.93 -17.73 -16.94
C GLU A 62 -4.30 -18.04 -15.49
N LEU A 63 -3.29 -18.27 -14.64
CA LEU A 63 -3.50 -18.51 -13.22
C LEU A 63 -4.04 -17.24 -12.53
N LEU A 64 -3.44 -16.11 -12.80
CA LEU A 64 -3.84 -14.82 -12.22
C LEU A 64 -5.26 -14.42 -12.63
N THR A 65 -5.58 -14.47 -13.93
CA THR A 65 -6.92 -14.13 -14.43
C THR A 65 -7.99 -15.08 -13.92
N ARG A 66 -7.66 -16.37 -13.76
CA ARG A 66 -8.58 -17.36 -13.19
C ARG A 66 -8.93 -17.08 -11.72
N TRP A 67 -7.97 -16.62 -10.92
CA TRP A 67 -8.15 -16.46 -9.48
C TRP A 67 -8.59 -15.04 -9.08
N ILE A 68 -8.01 -14.02 -9.70
CA ILE A 68 -8.22 -12.60 -9.37
C ILE A 68 -8.44 -11.73 -10.62
N GLY A 69 -8.80 -12.30 -11.76
CA GLY A 69 -9.18 -11.55 -12.96
C GLY A 69 -10.57 -10.90 -12.85
N ASP A 70 -10.98 -10.13 -13.85
CA ASP A 70 -12.28 -9.44 -13.84
C ASP A 70 -13.47 -10.41 -13.81
N GLU A 71 -13.33 -11.60 -14.42
CA GLU A 71 -14.37 -12.64 -14.44
C GLU A 71 -14.44 -13.46 -13.15
N SER A 72 -13.46 -13.33 -12.24
CA SER A 72 -13.41 -14.08 -10.98
C SER A 72 -14.53 -13.71 -9.99
N GLY A 73 -15.22 -12.60 -10.22
CA GLY A 73 -16.35 -12.14 -9.43
C GLY A 73 -16.03 -11.96 -7.95
N LEU A 74 -16.96 -12.35 -7.08
CA LEU A 74 -16.81 -12.25 -5.62
C LEU A 74 -15.66 -13.13 -5.10
N ARG A 75 -15.43 -14.30 -5.72
CA ARG A 75 -14.33 -15.18 -5.33
C ARG A 75 -12.98 -14.48 -5.45
N GLY A 76 -12.74 -13.79 -6.56
CA GLY A 76 -11.48 -13.08 -6.77
C GLY A 76 -11.30 -11.90 -5.80
N ILE A 77 -12.38 -11.21 -5.45
CA ILE A 77 -12.38 -10.15 -4.44
C ILE A 77 -11.98 -10.72 -3.06
N ILE A 78 -12.53 -11.86 -2.66
CA ILE A 78 -12.18 -12.50 -1.38
C ILE A 78 -10.71 -12.97 -1.38
N VAL A 79 -10.26 -13.64 -2.45
CA VAL A 79 -8.87 -14.10 -2.57
C VAL A 79 -7.90 -12.92 -2.51
N ALA A 80 -8.19 -11.85 -3.24
CA ALA A 80 -7.37 -10.65 -3.24
C ALA A 80 -7.39 -9.93 -1.87
N SER A 81 -8.52 -9.93 -1.17
CA SER A 81 -8.60 -9.40 0.20
C SER A 81 -7.71 -10.18 1.16
N LEU A 82 -7.74 -11.51 1.11
CA LEU A 82 -6.88 -12.35 1.95
C LEU A 82 -5.40 -12.11 1.63
N ALA A 83 -5.05 -12.07 0.35
CA ALA A 83 -3.68 -11.77 -0.08
C ALA A 83 -3.21 -10.39 0.40
N GLY A 84 -4.04 -9.35 0.28
CA GLY A 84 -3.73 -8.01 0.76
C GLY A 84 -3.50 -7.96 2.27
N ALA A 85 -4.33 -8.65 3.06
CA ALA A 85 -4.20 -8.69 4.52
C ALA A 85 -2.85 -9.27 4.99
N VAL A 86 -2.34 -10.30 4.31
CA VAL A 86 -1.08 -10.95 4.70
C VAL A 86 0.17 -10.32 4.08
N THR A 87 0.00 -9.45 3.07
CA THR A 87 1.16 -8.83 2.41
C THR A 87 1.79 -7.78 3.33
N PRO A 88 3.06 -7.96 3.72
CA PRO A 88 3.75 -7.02 4.60
C PRO A 88 4.25 -5.79 3.85
N GLY A 89 4.54 -4.74 4.59
CA GLY A 89 5.27 -3.56 4.09
C GLY A 89 4.42 -2.30 3.94
N GLY A 90 5.11 -1.21 3.63
CA GLY A 90 4.51 0.11 3.43
C GLY A 90 4.09 0.37 1.98
N PRO A 91 3.56 1.57 1.68
CA PRO A 91 3.10 1.93 0.33
C PRO A 91 4.16 1.74 -0.77
N TYR A 92 5.41 2.00 -0.45
CA TYR A 92 6.55 1.85 -1.35
C TYR A 92 6.82 0.39 -1.75
N ILE A 93 6.31 -0.60 -1.00
CA ILE A 93 6.34 -2.02 -1.35
C ILE A 93 5.05 -2.41 -2.08
N GLN A 94 3.90 -1.99 -1.57
CA GLN A 94 2.60 -2.42 -2.06
C GLN A 94 2.27 -1.92 -3.46
N PHE A 95 2.53 -0.64 -3.75
CA PHE A 95 2.18 -0.11 -5.07
C PHE A 95 2.96 -0.73 -6.23
N PRO A 96 4.27 -1.03 -6.13
CA PRO A 96 4.95 -1.86 -7.12
C PRO A 96 4.28 -3.22 -7.37
N VAL A 97 3.86 -3.91 -6.29
CA VAL A 97 3.15 -5.20 -6.39
C VAL A 97 1.79 -5.03 -7.06
N VAL A 98 1.01 -4.04 -6.68
CA VAL A 98 -0.28 -3.73 -7.31
C VAL A 98 -0.13 -3.47 -8.81
N VAL A 99 0.86 -2.67 -9.20
CA VAL A 99 1.14 -2.40 -10.63
C VAL A 99 1.55 -3.67 -11.37
N ALA A 100 2.34 -4.53 -10.74
CA ALA A 100 2.71 -5.82 -11.30
C ALA A 100 1.50 -6.73 -11.53
N LEU A 101 0.61 -6.85 -10.53
CA LEU A 101 -0.63 -7.62 -10.62
C LEU A 101 -1.57 -7.08 -11.71
N LEU A 102 -1.73 -5.74 -11.76
CA LEU A 102 -2.54 -5.09 -12.80
C LEU A 102 -2.00 -5.41 -14.21
N LYS A 103 -0.70 -5.27 -14.42
CA LYS A 103 -0.05 -5.60 -15.72
C LYS A 103 -0.14 -7.08 -16.06
N SER A 104 -0.25 -7.95 -15.08
CA SER A 104 -0.40 -9.39 -15.26
C SER A 104 -1.84 -9.86 -15.45
N GLY A 105 -2.83 -8.94 -15.43
CA GLY A 105 -4.23 -9.23 -15.74
C GLY A 105 -5.14 -9.41 -14.53
N ALA A 106 -4.73 -8.93 -13.36
CA ALA A 106 -5.63 -8.86 -12.20
C ALA A 106 -6.78 -7.88 -12.47
N GLY A 107 -7.98 -8.25 -12.08
CA GLY A 107 -9.19 -7.46 -12.24
C GLY A 107 -9.24 -6.25 -11.32
N ILE A 108 -9.94 -5.22 -11.73
CA ILE A 108 -10.02 -3.95 -11.00
C ILE A 108 -10.71 -4.11 -9.63
N GLY A 109 -11.78 -4.90 -9.55
CA GLY A 109 -12.44 -5.20 -8.28
C GLY A 109 -11.54 -5.93 -7.28
N PRO A 110 -10.90 -7.05 -7.66
CA PRO A 110 -9.88 -7.71 -6.84
C PRO A 110 -8.73 -6.80 -6.42
N LEU A 111 -8.23 -5.93 -7.30
CA LEU A 111 -7.17 -4.98 -6.94
C LEU A 111 -7.64 -3.94 -5.92
N GLY A 112 -8.85 -3.41 -6.06
CA GLY A 112 -9.45 -2.53 -5.06
C GLY A 112 -9.56 -3.19 -3.69
N ALA A 113 -9.97 -4.46 -3.67
CA ALA A 113 -10.07 -5.26 -2.47
C ALA A 113 -8.68 -5.55 -1.85
N PHE A 114 -7.67 -5.87 -2.67
CA PHE A 114 -6.30 -6.09 -2.23
C PHE A 114 -5.72 -4.87 -1.53
N ILE A 115 -5.81 -3.69 -2.17
CA ILE A 115 -5.27 -2.43 -1.65
C ILE A 115 -5.98 -2.05 -0.34
N SER A 116 -7.31 -2.14 -0.29
CA SER A 116 -8.07 -1.80 0.90
C SER A 116 -7.86 -2.79 2.04
N SER A 117 -7.72 -4.07 1.74
CA SER A 117 -7.42 -5.09 2.75
C SER A 117 -6.03 -4.89 3.34
N TRP A 118 -5.01 -4.65 2.52
CA TRP A 118 -3.69 -4.29 3.02
C TRP A 118 -3.74 -3.06 3.93
N ALA A 119 -4.50 -2.01 3.53
CA ALA A 119 -4.60 -0.77 4.29
C ALA A 119 -5.40 -0.92 5.60
N LEU A 120 -6.42 -1.77 5.65
CA LEU A 120 -7.32 -1.91 6.78
C LEU A 120 -7.02 -3.13 7.65
N LEU A 121 -6.62 -4.25 7.04
CA LEU A 121 -6.50 -5.57 7.68
C LEU A 121 -5.06 -6.10 7.70
N GLY A 122 -4.05 -5.26 7.43
CA GLY A 122 -2.65 -5.70 7.41
C GLY A 122 -2.24 -6.43 8.68
N VAL A 123 -2.05 -7.76 8.62
CA VAL A 123 -1.70 -8.63 9.75
C VAL A 123 -0.40 -8.17 10.40
N ASN A 124 0.60 -7.83 9.58
CA ASN A 124 1.87 -7.30 10.11
C ASN A 124 1.65 -6.02 10.94
N ARG A 125 0.80 -5.09 10.48
CA ARG A 125 0.48 -3.87 11.22
C ARG A 125 -0.26 -4.16 12.52
N LEU A 126 -1.18 -5.12 12.52
CA LEU A 126 -1.93 -5.53 13.69
C LEU A 126 -0.97 -5.98 14.82
N PHE A 127 -0.06 -6.90 14.51
CA PHE A 127 0.83 -7.48 15.52
C PHE A 127 2.02 -6.60 15.88
N VAL A 128 2.60 -5.87 14.93
CA VAL A 128 3.82 -5.07 15.16
C VAL A 128 3.51 -3.71 15.77
N TRP A 129 2.35 -3.11 15.42
CA TRP A 129 2.05 -1.73 15.81
C TRP A 129 0.78 -1.60 16.65
N GLU A 130 -0.34 -2.17 16.20
CA GLU A 130 -1.62 -1.88 16.84
C GLU A 130 -1.74 -2.54 18.21
N ILE A 131 -1.49 -3.83 18.32
CA ILE A 131 -1.58 -4.54 19.61
C ILE A 131 -0.60 -3.96 20.65
N PRO A 132 0.70 -3.74 20.33
CA PRO A 132 1.64 -3.18 21.28
C PRO A 132 1.34 -1.73 21.70
N LEU A 133 0.82 -0.90 20.81
CA LEU A 133 0.59 0.53 21.09
C LEU A 133 -0.80 0.85 21.62
N LEU A 134 -1.84 0.16 21.11
CA LEU A 134 -3.25 0.46 21.39
C LEU A 134 -3.90 -0.57 22.32
N GLY A 135 -3.21 -1.68 22.56
CA GLY A 135 -3.71 -2.81 23.35
C GLY A 135 -4.61 -3.75 22.55
N TRP A 136 -4.74 -4.97 23.06
CA TRP A 136 -5.45 -6.07 22.40
C TRP A 136 -6.91 -5.75 22.12
N LYS A 137 -7.64 -5.22 23.10
CA LYS A 137 -9.10 -5.01 23.00
C LYS A 137 -9.48 -4.07 21.84
N LEU A 138 -8.85 -2.90 21.78
CA LEU A 138 -9.14 -1.92 20.73
C LEU A 138 -8.73 -2.43 19.34
N SER A 139 -7.55 -3.03 19.25
CA SER A 139 -7.00 -3.55 17.99
C SER A 139 -7.89 -4.63 17.39
N ILE A 140 -8.35 -5.59 18.18
CA ILE A 140 -9.22 -6.67 17.70
C ILE A 140 -10.62 -6.16 17.34
N CYS A 141 -11.22 -5.29 18.17
CA CYS A 141 -12.52 -4.69 17.83
C CYS A 141 -12.46 -3.94 16.48
N ARG A 142 -11.41 -3.13 16.27
CA ARG A 142 -11.20 -2.41 15.00
C ARG A 142 -11.00 -3.39 13.84
N TYR A 143 -10.19 -4.43 14.04
CA TYR A 143 -9.87 -5.42 13.00
C TYR A 143 -11.14 -6.14 12.54
N ILE A 144 -11.96 -6.64 13.49
CA ILE A 144 -13.23 -7.31 13.19
C ILE A 144 -14.18 -6.35 12.48
N ALA A 145 -14.33 -5.12 12.99
CA ALA A 145 -15.18 -4.11 12.37
C ALA A 145 -14.77 -3.76 10.93
N SER A 146 -13.49 -3.93 10.60
CA SER A 146 -12.96 -3.63 9.28
C SER A 146 -13.04 -4.79 8.28
N MET A 147 -13.36 -6.01 8.70
CA MET A 147 -13.27 -7.21 7.85
C MET A 147 -14.17 -7.18 6.61
N ALA A 148 -15.33 -6.55 6.69
CA ALA A 148 -16.26 -6.47 5.57
C ALA A 148 -15.86 -5.43 4.52
N PHE A 149 -15.10 -4.39 4.90
CA PHE A 149 -14.82 -3.25 4.03
C PHE A 149 -14.01 -3.58 2.77
N PRO A 150 -12.97 -4.42 2.80
CA PRO A 150 -12.24 -4.76 1.58
C PRO A 150 -13.13 -5.38 0.50
N ILE A 151 -14.06 -6.23 0.90
CA ILE A 151 -15.01 -6.87 -0.02
C ILE A 151 -15.96 -5.82 -0.61
N LEU A 152 -16.53 -4.96 0.23
CA LEU A 152 -17.40 -3.87 -0.21
C LEU A 152 -16.66 -2.91 -1.14
N ILE A 153 -15.43 -2.51 -0.80
CA ILE A 153 -14.62 -1.63 -1.63
C ILE A 153 -14.28 -2.29 -2.97
N GLY A 154 -13.95 -3.58 -2.98
CA GLY A 154 -13.70 -4.32 -4.22
C GLY A 154 -14.92 -4.36 -5.15
N LEU A 155 -16.12 -4.60 -4.60
CA LEU A 155 -17.38 -4.57 -5.36
C LEU A 155 -17.67 -3.16 -5.89
N LEU A 156 -17.53 -2.14 -5.04
CA LEU A 156 -17.74 -0.74 -5.44
C LEU A 156 -16.73 -0.28 -6.49
N THR A 157 -15.46 -0.66 -6.35
CA THR A 157 -14.41 -0.33 -7.32
C THR A 157 -14.75 -0.92 -8.69
N ARG A 158 -15.19 -2.19 -8.73
CA ARG A 158 -15.65 -2.84 -9.97
C ARG A 158 -16.84 -2.10 -10.58
N PHE A 159 -17.83 -1.78 -9.77
CA PHE A 159 -19.04 -1.09 -10.23
C PHE A 159 -18.73 0.32 -10.77
N LEU A 160 -17.92 1.09 -10.06
CA LEU A 160 -17.54 2.44 -10.47
C LEU A 160 -16.70 2.43 -11.75
N TRP A 161 -15.77 1.47 -11.86
CA TRP A 161 -14.94 1.35 -13.06
C TRP A 161 -15.74 1.15 -14.35
N LEU A 162 -16.85 0.43 -14.25
CA LEU A 162 -17.75 0.22 -15.39
C LEU A 162 -18.53 1.49 -15.79
N LYS A 163 -18.61 2.48 -14.90
CA LYS A 163 -19.37 3.73 -15.10
C LYS A 163 -18.50 4.95 -15.37
N VAL A 164 -17.23 4.89 -15.05
CA VAL A 164 -16.28 5.99 -15.32
C VAL A 164 -15.78 5.81 -16.76
N PRO A 165 -16.00 6.79 -17.65
CA PRO A 165 -15.58 6.73 -19.05
C PRO A 165 -14.05 6.74 -19.21
#